data_2d5db4b06fc33f75746cd6622f0b796c
#
_entry.id   2d5db4b06fc33f75746cd6622f0b796c
#
_cell.length_a   1.000
_cell.length_b   1.000
_cell.length_c   1.000
_cell.angle_alpha   90.00
_cell.angle_beta   90.00
_cell.angle_gamma   90.00
#
_symmetry.space_group_name_H-M   'P 1'
#
loop_
_entity.id
_entity.type
_entity.pdbx_description
1 polymer ?
#
loop_
_entity_poly.entity_id
_entity_poly.type
_entity_poly.pdbx_seq_one_letter_code
_entity_poly.pdbx_strand_id
1 'polypeptide(L)'
;EEEDVPQIAPSRGTHVLLDRADISTGSAACIVPAGEDRHIFALPWYGRTLVGTTDNDFDGDIDHPHPGAADVEYLLDAVNAFFGTAVGEADLVGAYAGVRPLISTGDPKKSVDISRKAELYETSSGMLTITGGKLTTWRRMAKQTVDRLVEREGREAPCHTAEIPLGMEARPEDLEAPQGVGEEALAQLAFRYGHAARNVLRLVAEDPKLAEPIVPGQPDLLAEAVIAARLEQARCVADVLLRRTRLGLLAAPQLRDADAARPVAAVLGEELGWSRRRVKREAEAWPAALAEAGADPAGARV
;
A
#
# COMPACT_ATOMS: atom_id res chain seq x y z
N GLU A 1 25.59 7.48 -27.87
CA GLU A 1 24.95 6.22 -28.24
C GLU A 1 24.22 5.71 -27.03
N GLU A 2 22.89 5.88 -27.01
CA GLU A 2 21.96 5.49 -25.91
C GLU A 2 21.49 4.04 -26.09
N GLU A 3 22.37 3.15 -26.57
CA GLU A 3 21.96 1.84 -27.08
C GLU A 3 21.57 0.81 -26.00
N ASP A 4 21.76 1.07 -24.72
CA ASP A 4 21.54 0.06 -23.66
C ASP A 4 20.61 0.50 -22.53
N VAL A 5 19.75 1.49 -22.73
CA VAL A 5 18.73 1.82 -21.74
C VAL A 5 17.54 0.86 -21.90
N PRO A 6 17.20 0.06 -20.88
CA PRO A 6 16.09 -0.87 -20.97
C PRO A 6 14.79 -0.11 -21.21
N GLN A 7 14.03 -0.55 -22.19
CA GLN A 7 12.67 -0.05 -22.38
C GLN A 7 11.75 -0.68 -21.32
N ILE A 8 10.98 0.17 -20.65
CA ILE A 8 10.00 -0.30 -19.67
C ILE A 8 8.66 -0.51 -20.36
N ALA A 9 8.09 -1.70 -20.21
CA ALA A 9 6.72 -2.03 -20.60
C ALA A 9 5.86 -2.07 -19.33
N PRO A 10 5.03 -1.03 -19.07
CA PRO A 10 4.21 -0.98 -17.87
C PRO A 10 3.14 -2.09 -17.89
N SER A 11 2.95 -2.76 -16.76
CA SER A 11 1.86 -3.72 -16.55
C SER A 11 1.07 -3.36 -15.30
N ARG A 12 -0.26 -3.19 -15.44
CA ARG A 12 -1.14 -2.90 -14.32
C ARG A 12 -1.58 -4.18 -13.63
N GLY A 13 -1.52 -4.17 -12.29
CA GLY A 13 -2.12 -5.18 -11.44
C GLY A 13 -3.14 -4.57 -10.52
N THR A 14 -4.35 -5.13 -10.52
CA THR A 14 -5.49 -4.69 -9.72
C THR A 14 -5.73 -5.65 -8.55
N HIS A 15 -6.11 -5.10 -7.40
CA HIS A 15 -6.56 -5.84 -6.23
C HIS A 15 -7.89 -5.26 -5.73
N VAL A 16 -8.73 -6.12 -5.18
CA VAL A 16 -9.97 -5.75 -4.53
C VAL A 16 -10.01 -6.26 -3.09
N LEU A 17 -10.72 -5.54 -2.23
CA LEU A 17 -10.93 -5.91 -0.84
C LEU A 17 -12.41 -6.19 -0.60
N LEU A 18 -12.69 -7.33 0.02
CA LEU A 18 -14.01 -7.78 0.42
C LEU A 18 -14.07 -7.93 1.94
N ASP A 19 -15.27 -7.85 2.51
CA ASP A 19 -15.46 -8.17 3.92
C ASP A 19 -15.23 -9.67 4.15
N ARG A 20 -14.69 -10.03 5.30
CA ARG A 20 -14.50 -11.44 5.68
C ARG A 20 -15.82 -12.17 5.93
N ALA A 21 -16.91 -11.43 6.14
CA ALA A 21 -18.25 -12.01 6.23
C ALA A 21 -18.70 -12.56 4.88
N ASP A 22 -18.30 -11.92 3.77
CA ASP A 22 -18.68 -12.31 2.42
C ASP A 22 -17.78 -13.42 1.88
N ILE A 23 -16.46 -13.26 2.05
CA ILE A 23 -15.46 -14.27 1.66
C ILE A 23 -14.43 -14.43 2.76
N SER A 24 -14.39 -15.60 3.39
CA SER A 24 -13.42 -15.92 4.44
C SER A 24 -12.46 -17.01 3.99
N THR A 25 -11.17 -16.68 4.01
CA THR A 25 -10.07 -17.63 3.82
C THR A 25 -9.56 -18.22 5.16
N GLY A 26 -10.20 -17.87 6.27
CA GLY A 26 -9.67 -18.15 7.61
C GLY A 26 -8.35 -17.43 7.86
N SER A 27 -7.31 -18.16 8.20
CA SER A 27 -5.94 -17.65 8.33
C SER A 27 -5.03 -18.05 7.14
N ALA A 28 -5.57 -18.74 6.14
CA ALA A 28 -4.80 -19.29 5.04
C ALA A 28 -4.81 -18.37 3.81
N ALA A 29 -3.73 -18.44 3.05
CA ALA A 29 -3.68 -17.91 1.68
C ALA A 29 -4.31 -18.95 0.73
N CYS A 30 -5.32 -18.54 -0.03
CA CYS A 30 -5.94 -19.39 -1.05
C CYS A 30 -5.38 -19.05 -2.43
N ILE A 31 -5.04 -20.05 -3.21
CA ILE A 31 -4.74 -19.93 -4.64
C ILE A 31 -6.03 -20.22 -5.39
N VAL A 32 -6.56 -19.22 -6.08
CA VAL A 32 -7.84 -19.27 -6.77
C VAL A 32 -7.58 -19.38 -8.27
N PRO A 33 -8.06 -20.44 -8.94
CA PRO A 33 -8.00 -20.54 -10.39
C PRO A 33 -8.79 -19.41 -11.06
N ALA A 34 -8.22 -18.79 -12.08
CA ALA A 34 -8.80 -17.63 -12.75
C ALA A 34 -8.55 -17.72 -14.28
N GLY A 35 -9.06 -18.75 -14.90
CA GLY A 35 -8.84 -19.11 -16.30
C GLY A 35 -7.97 -20.35 -16.46
N GLU A 36 -7.65 -20.73 -17.71
CA GLU A 36 -7.01 -22.00 -18.02
C GLU A 36 -5.64 -22.21 -17.36
N ASP A 37 -4.79 -21.16 -17.30
CA ASP A 37 -3.43 -21.25 -16.72
C ASP A 37 -3.13 -20.10 -15.74
N ARG A 38 -4.16 -19.37 -15.30
CA ARG A 38 -3.97 -18.22 -14.40
C ARG A 38 -4.48 -18.52 -13.01
N HIS A 39 -3.77 -17.97 -12.03
CA HIS A 39 -4.14 -18.04 -10.63
C HIS A 39 -4.05 -16.66 -10.03
N ILE A 40 -5.00 -16.37 -9.15
CA ILE A 40 -4.98 -15.19 -8.27
C ILE A 40 -4.92 -15.66 -6.81
N PHE A 41 -4.71 -14.75 -5.90
CA PHE A 41 -4.70 -15.04 -4.47
C PHE A 41 -5.91 -14.42 -3.79
N ALA A 42 -6.46 -15.13 -2.81
CA ALA A 42 -7.35 -14.58 -1.80
C ALA A 42 -6.64 -14.72 -0.44
N LEU A 43 -6.36 -13.59 0.21
CA LEU A 43 -5.52 -13.50 1.39
C LEU A 43 -6.24 -12.82 2.54
N PRO A 44 -6.10 -13.29 3.80
CA PRO A 44 -6.51 -12.51 4.95
C PRO A 44 -5.61 -11.27 5.08
N TRP A 45 -6.19 -10.08 5.17
CA TRP A 45 -5.45 -8.84 5.19
C TRP A 45 -6.18 -7.74 5.97
N TYR A 46 -5.66 -7.34 7.13
CA TYR A 46 -6.23 -6.29 8.00
C TYR A 46 -7.74 -6.46 8.27
N GLY A 47 -8.17 -7.67 8.64
CA GLY A 47 -9.58 -7.95 8.89
C GLY A 47 -10.46 -8.05 7.64
N ARG A 48 -9.88 -7.96 6.45
CA ARG A 48 -10.55 -8.11 5.15
C ARG A 48 -10.01 -9.33 4.41
N THR A 49 -10.61 -9.63 3.25
CA THR A 49 -10.06 -10.56 2.26
C THR A 49 -9.55 -9.77 1.07
N LEU A 50 -8.23 -9.80 0.86
CA LEU A 50 -7.57 -9.19 -0.29
C LEU A 50 -7.54 -10.20 -1.43
N VAL A 51 -8.06 -9.80 -2.60
CA VAL A 51 -8.12 -10.63 -3.81
C VAL A 51 -7.32 -9.97 -4.93
N GLY A 52 -6.46 -10.71 -5.58
CA GLY A 52 -5.64 -10.25 -6.71
C GLY A 52 -4.51 -11.22 -7.05
N THR A 53 -3.84 -11.02 -8.13
CA THR A 53 -3.79 -9.77 -8.90
C THR A 53 -4.07 -10.03 -10.38
N THR A 54 -4.46 -9.00 -11.10
CA THR A 54 -4.45 -9.01 -12.58
C THR A 54 -3.04 -8.70 -13.11
N ASP A 55 -2.82 -8.89 -14.39
CA ASP A 55 -1.56 -8.60 -15.09
C ASP A 55 -1.88 -8.22 -16.54
N ASN A 56 -2.11 -6.92 -16.76
CA ASN A 56 -2.54 -6.38 -18.05
C ASN A 56 -1.58 -5.29 -18.52
N ASP A 57 -1.29 -5.24 -19.83
CA ASP A 57 -0.55 -4.14 -20.42
C ASP A 57 -1.21 -2.81 -20.07
N PHE A 58 -0.40 -1.79 -19.82
CA PHE A 58 -0.90 -0.49 -19.36
C PHE A 58 -0.24 0.66 -20.12
N ASP A 59 -1.08 1.46 -20.78
CA ASP A 59 -0.71 2.64 -21.55
C ASP A 59 -1.28 3.96 -20.98
N GLY A 60 -1.92 3.87 -19.80
CA GLY A 60 -2.50 5.02 -19.10
C GLY A 60 -1.50 5.83 -18.28
N ASP A 61 -2.04 6.72 -17.45
CA ASP A 61 -1.24 7.54 -16.54
C ASP A 61 -0.59 6.68 -15.44
N ILE A 62 0.74 6.56 -15.49
CA ILE A 62 1.52 5.75 -14.55
C ILE A 62 1.61 6.39 -13.15
N ASP A 63 1.37 7.69 -13.03
CA ASP A 63 1.39 8.40 -11.76
C ASP A 63 0.09 8.20 -10.98
N HIS A 64 -1.02 7.94 -11.70
CA HIS A 64 -2.36 7.76 -11.15
C HIS A 64 -3.02 6.45 -11.65
N PRO A 65 -2.41 5.26 -11.41
CA PRO A 65 -3.04 4.01 -11.81
C PRO A 65 -4.25 3.72 -10.93
N HIS A 66 -5.36 3.35 -11.55
CA HIS A 66 -6.59 2.97 -10.86
C HIS A 66 -7.14 1.62 -11.35
N PRO A 67 -7.94 0.91 -10.54
CA PRO A 67 -8.58 -0.33 -10.93
C PRO A 67 -9.44 -0.16 -12.19
N GLY A 68 -9.28 -1.06 -13.16
CA GLY A 68 -10.17 -1.10 -14.32
C GLY A 68 -11.42 -1.92 -14.02
N ALA A 69 -12.58 -1.52 -14.55
CA ALA A 69 -13.82 -2.26 -14.35
C ALA A 69 -13.72 -3.74 -14.80
N ALA A 70 -13.09 -4.00 -15.94
CA ALA A 70 -12.87 -5.37 -16.42
C ALA A 70 -11.94 -6.18 -15.48
N ASP A 71 -10.95 -5.53 -14.82
CA ASP A 71 -10.10 -6.20 -13.85
C ASP A 71 -10.90 -6.59 -12.60
N VAL A 72 -11.77 -5.69 -12.13
CA VAL A 72 -12.64 -5.92 -10.97
C VAL A 72 -13.61 -7.07 -11.25
N GLU A 73 -14.30 -7.05 -12.39
CA GLU A 73 -15.20 -8.11 -12.83
C GLU A 73 -14.49 -9.47 -12.87
N TYR A 74 -13.32 -9.53 -13.52
CA TYR A 74 -12.51 -10.75 -13.61
C TYR A 74 -12.15 -11.34 -12.23
N LEU A 75 -11.77 -10.48 -11.27
CA LEU A 75 -11.43 -10.90 -9.91
C LEU A 75 -12.65 -11.42 -9.15
N LEU A 76 -13.79 -10.75 -9.29
CA LEU A 76 -15.06 -11.15 -8.66
C LEU A 76 -15.58 -12.46 -9.24
N ASP A 77 -15.54 -12.64 -10.55
CA ASP A 77 -15.95 -13.89 -11.20
C ASP A 77 -15.11 -15.08 -10.71
N ALA A 78 -13.78 -14.90 -10.61
CA ALA A 78 -12.89 -15.96 -10.15
C ALA A 78 -13.19 -16.37 -8.69
N VAL A 79 -13.39 -15.41 -7.78
CA VAL A 79 -13.70 -15.75 -6.38
C VAL A 79 -15.09 -16.31 -6.22
N ASN A 80 -16.08 -15.81 -6.94
CA ASN A 80 -17.45 -16.34 -6.93
C ASN A 80 -17.48 -17.80 -7.39
N ALA A 81 -16.76 -18.11 -8.48
CA ALA A 81 -16.66 -19.48 -8.99
C ALA A 81 -15.96 -20.42 -7.99
N PHE A 82 -14.93 -19.94 -7.31
CA PHE A 82 -14.14 -20.76 -6.40
C PHE A 82 -14.81 -20.99 -5.04
N PHE A 83 -15.37 -19.92 -4.43
CA PHE A 83 -15.99 -19.98 -3.11
C PHE A 83 -17.49 -20.29 -3.14
N GLY A 84 -18.12 -20.31 -4.32
CA GLY A 84 -19.57 -20.53 -4.46
C GLY A 84 -20.40 -19.35 -3.93
N THR A 85 -19.89 -18.12 -4.08
CA THR A 85 -20.53 -16.88 -3.61
C THR A 85 -21.13 -16.10 -4.79
N ALA A 86 -21.78 -14.96 -4.50
CA ALA A 86 -22.35 -14.06 -5.49
C ALA A 86 -22.02 -12.58 -5.14
N VAL A 87 -20.78 -12.33 -4.69
CA VAL A 87 -20.32 -10.97 -4.36
C VAL A 87 -20.18 -10.15 -5.64
N GLY A 88 -20.59 -8.90 -5.58
CA GLY A 88 -20.52 -7.93 -6.66
C GLY A 88 -19.68 -6.71 -6.30
N GLU A 89 -19.62 -5.75 -7.21
CA GLU A 89 -18.87 -4.51 -7.02
C GLU A 89 -19.41 -3.68 -5.82
N ALA A 90 -20.71 -3.80 -5.52
CA ALA A 90 -21.33 -3.12 -4.38
C ALA A 90 -20.84 -3.65 -3.01
N ASP A 91 -20.30 -4.87 -2.97
CA ASP A 91 -19.80 -5.52 -1.76
C ASP A 91 -18.31 -5.19 -1.51
N LEU A 92 -17.67 -4.46 -2.43
CA LEU A 92 -16.28 -4.06 -2.29
C LEU A 92 -16.11 -3.03 -1.17
N VAL A 93 -15.19 -3.34 -0.27
CA VAL A 93 -14.73 -2.42 0.79
C VAL A 93 -13.73 -1.42 0.24
N GLY A 94 -12.95 -1.83 -0.75
CA GLY A 94 -11.97 -1.00 -1.40
C GLY A 94 -11.30 -1.71 -2.56
N ALA A 95 -10.55 -0.95 -3.37
CA ALA A 95 -9.73 -1.49 -4.45
C ALA A 95 -8.48 -0.63 -4.67
N TYR A 96 -7.46 -1.19 -5.29
CA TYR A 96 -6.30 -0.43 -5.72
C TYR A 96 -5.63 -1.09 -6.92
N ALA A 97 -4.89 -0.28 -7.67
CA ALA A 97 -4.04 -0.75 -8.74
C ALA A 97 -2.61 -0.23 -8.58
N GLY A 98 -1.67 -0.92 -9.20
CA GLY A 98 -0.28 -0.49 -9.28
C GLY A 98 0.32 -0.90 -10.61
N VAL A 99 1.36 -0.19 -11.04
CA VAL A 99 2.07 -0.47 -12.29
C VAL A 99 3.39 -1.17 -11.99
N ARG A 100 3.64 -2.27 -12.69
CA ARG A 100 4.92 -2.98 -12.66
C ARG A 100 5.82 -2.44 -13.76
N PRO A 101 7.05 -2.02 -13.46
CA PRO A 101 8.03 -1.62 -14.46
C PRO A 101 8.71 -2.86 -15.06
N LEU A 102 8.05 -3.56 -15.97
CA LEU A 102 8.65 -4.71 -16.64
C LEU A 102 9.66 -4.25 -17.68
N ILE A 103 10.78 -4.99 -17.81
CA ILE A 103 11.82 -4.68 -18.79
C ILE A 103 11.46 -5.34 -20.12
N SER A 104 11.25 -4.53 -21.16
CA SER A 104 11.08 -5.02 -22.53
C SER A 104 12.43 -5.39 -23.12
N THR A 105 12.55 -6.59 -23.68
CA THR A 105 13.74 -7.05 -24.41
C THR A 105 13.70 -6.69 -25.90
N GLY A 106 12.84 -5.75 -26.31
CA GLY A 106 12.72 -5.30 -27.71
C GLY A 106 11.79 -6.14 -28.59
N ASP A 107 11.30 -7.28 -28.11
CA ASP A 107 10.27 -8.08 -28.80
C ASP A 107 8.89 -7.71 -28.19
N PRO A 108 7.90 -7.27 -28.97
CA PRO A 108 6.59 -6.83 -28.47
C PRO A 108 5.72 -8.01 -28.02
N LYS A 109 6.25 -8.84 -27.13
CA LYS A 109 5.47 -9.86 -26.43
C LYS A 109 4.63 -9.22 -25.35
N LYS A 110 3.47 -9.83 -25.09
CA LYS A 110 2.60 -9.42 -23.97
C LYS A 110 3.39 -9.40 -22.66
N SER A 111 3.06 -8.49 -21.74
CA SER A 111 3.70 -8.32 -20.43
C SER A 111 3.88 -9.61 -19.63
N VAL A 112 3.02 -10.60 -19.87
CA VAL A 112 3.05 -11.93 -19.22
C VAL A 112 4.33 -12.71 -19.55
N ASP A 113 4.92 -12.49 -20.71
CA ASP A 113 6.10 -13.21 -21.20
C ASP A 113 7.43 -12.48 -20.89
N ILE A 114 7.37 -11.30 -20.26
CA ILE A 114 8.56 -10.49 -20.00
C ILE A 114 9.32 -11.02 -18.77
N SER A 115 10.65 -11.07 -18.88
CA SER A 115 11.54 -11.51 -17.80
C SER A 115 11.38 -10.62 -16.56
N ARG A 116 11.21 -11.26 -15.38
CA ARG A 116 11.20 -10.59 -14.07
C ARG A 116 12.55 -10.68 -13.36
N LYS A 117 13.64 -10.84 -14.11
CA LYS A 117 15.01 -10.77 -13.55
C LYS A 117 15.38 -9.32 -13.34
N ALA A 118 16.16 -9.06 -12.30
CA ALA A 118 16.78 -7.77 -12.10
C ALA A 118 17.97 -7.61 -13.06
N GLU A 119 18.09 -6.43 -13.65
CA GLU A 119 19.20 -6.09 -14.52
C GLU A 119 19.87 -4.81 -14.02
N LEU A 120 21.21 -4.82 -14.03
CA LEU A 120 22.07 -3.74 -13.60
C LEU A 120 22.77 -3.16 -14.84
N TYR A 121 22.59 -1.89 -15.08
CA TYR A 121 23.17 -1.15 -16.19
C TYR A 121 24.14 -0.09 -15.68
N GLU A 122 25.18 0.18 -16.43
CA GLU A 122 26.09 1.30 -16.21
C GLU A 122 26.05 2.20 -17.44
N THR A 123 25.66 3.46 -17.25
CA THR A 123 25.62 4.45 -18.35
C THR A 123 27.03 4.93 -18.68
N SER A 124 27.19 5.59 -19.84
CA SER A 124 28.47 6.20 -20.25
C SER A 124 28.96 7.28 -19.27
N SER A 125 28.05 7.86 -18.46
CA SER A 125 28.40 8.81 -17.38
C SER A 125 28.84 8.11 -16.08
N GLY A 126 28.80 6.76 -16.03
CA GLY A 126 29.14 5.97 -14.83
C GLY A 126 27.97 5.85 -13.82
N MET A 127 26.76 6.23 -14.19
CA MET A 127 25.57 6.02 -13.35
C MET A 127 25.17 4.55 -13.39
N LEU A 128 24.92 3.94 -12.22
CA LEU A 128 24.39 2.59 -12.11
C LEU A 128 22.88 2.64 -11.96
N THR A 129 22.18 1.90 -12.81
CA THR A 129 20.73 1.75 -12.78
C THR A 129 20.39 0.28 -12.59
N ILE A 130 19.61 -0.04 -11.53
CA ILE A 130 19.03 -1.36 -11.31
C ILE A 130 17.53 -1.31 -11.53
N THR A 131 17.00 -2.22 -12.33
CA THR A 131 15.55 -2.27 -12.64
C THR A 131 15.07 -3.71 -12.78
N GLY A 132 13.73 -3.90 -12.88
CA GLY A 132 13.12 -5.23 -12.93
C GLY A 132 13.14 -5.94 -11.57
N GLY A 133 13.27 -7.24 -11.59
CA GLY A 133 13.30 -8.07 -10.39
C GLY A 133 11.93 -8.23 -9.73
N LYS A 134 11.94 -8.73 -8.50
CA LYS A 134 10.75 -8.93 -7.66
C LYS A 134 10.95 -8.24 -6.32
N LEU A 135 9.86 -7.80 -5.69
CA LEU A 135 9.92 -7.23 -4.35
C LEU A 135 10.65 -8.15 -3.35
N THR A 136 10.44 -9.45 -3.45
CA THR A 136 11.10 -10.45 -2.60
C THR A 136 12.62 -10.56 -2.82
N THR A 137 13.15 -10.01 -3.90
CA THR A 137 14.60 -10.02 -4.23
C THR A 137 15.27 -8.65 -4.01
N TRP A 138 14.59 -7.69 -3.40
CA TRP A 138 15.07 -6.32 -3.21
C TRP A 138 16.46 -6.23 -2.56
N ARG A 139 16.71 -7.04 -1.52
CA ARG A 139 18.00 -7.05 -0.79
C ARG A 139 19.15 -7.57 -1.68
N ARG A 140 18.86 -8.59 -2.52
CA ARG A 140 19.85 -9.10 -3.50
C ARG A 140 20.15 -8.05 -4.56
N MET A 141 19.12 -7.34 -5.05
CA MET A 141 19.27 -6.26 -6.03
C MET A 141 20.14 -5.13 -5.46
N ALA A 142 19.82 -4.68 -4.25
CA ALA A 142 20.63 -3.66 -3.56
C ALA A 142 22.06 -4.11 -3.38
N LYS A 143 22.30 -5.38 -2.95
CA LYS A 143 23.64 -5.95 -2.83
C LYS A 143 24.40 -5.90 -4.15
N GLN A 144 23.80 -6.33 -5.27
CA GLN A 144 24.46 -6.32 -6.58
C GLN A 144 24.92 -4.92 -6.99
N THR A 145 24.08 -3.89 -6.75
CA THR A 145 24.43 -2.51 -7.07
C THR A 145 25.56 -1.98 -6.18
N VAL A 146 25.50 -2.24 -4.88
CA VAL A 146 26.52 -1.79 -3.92
C VAL A 146 27.83 -2.53 -4.14
N ASP A 147 27.82 -3.85 -4.38
CA ASP A 147 29.03 -4.62 -4.69
C ASP A 147 29.73 -4.06 -5.93
N ARG A 148 28.98 -3.67 -6.97
CA ARG A 148 29.56 -3.05 -8.17
C ARG A 148 30.22 -1.70 -7.88
N LEU A 149 29.64 -0.89 -6.99
CA LEU A 149 30.24 0.36 -6.54
C LEU A 149 31.52 0.12 -5.71
N VAL A 150 31.48 -0.83 -4.78
CA VAL A 150 32.63 -1.22 -3.93
C VAL A 150 33.80 -1.70 -4.77
N GLU A 151 33.52 -2.54 -5.78
CA GLU A 151 34.51 -3.03 -6.74
C GLU A 151 35.13 -1.86 -7.52
N ARG A 152 34.32 -0.92 -8.03
CA ARG A 152 34.79 0.25 -8.77
C ARG A 152 35.69 1.17 -7.93
N GLU A 153 35.41 1.28 -6.64
CA GLU A 153 36.22 2.05 -5.69
C GLU A 153 37.45 1.28 -5.21
N GLY A 154 37.70 0.05 -5.68
CA GLY A 154 38.81 -0.80 -5.27
C GLY A 154 38.79 -1.13 -3.77
N ARG A 155 37.61 -1.24 -3.16
CA ARG A 155 37.42 -1.50 -1.73
C ARG A 155 36.94 -2.91 -1.46
N GLU A 156 37.15 -3.38 -0.23
CA GLU A 156 36.52 -4.60 0.28
C GLU A 156 35.48 -4.19 1.35
N ALA A 157 34.24 -4.53 1.09
CA ALA A 157 33.13 -4.26 2.01
C ALA A 157 32.07 -5.37 1.89
N PRO A 158 32.21 -6.47 2.65
CA PRO A 158 31.24 -7.58 2.62
C PRO A 158 29.86 -7.09 3.09
N CYS A 159 28.83 -7.60 2.42
CA CYS A 159 27.45 -7.24 2.74
C CYS A 159 26.93 -8.02 3.96
N HIS A 160 26.58 -7.31 5.03
CA HIS A 160 26.00 -7.87 6.26
C HIS A 160 24.49 -7.59 6.43
N THR A 161 23.82 -7.07 5.39
CA THR A 161 22.39 -6.67 5.48
C THR A 161 21.42 -7.81 5.81
N ALA A 162 21.86 -9.08 5.66
CA ALA A 162 21.06 -10.22 6.08
C ALA A 162 20.94 -10.35 7.61
N GLU A 163 21.90 -9.81 8.34
CA GLU A 163 22.05 -9.91 9.79
C GLU A 163 21.50 -8.68 10.52
N ILE A 164 21.16 -7.61 9.75
CA ILE A 164 20.68 -6.36 10.30
C ILE A 164 19.16 -6.41 10.39
N PRO A 165 18.56 -6.34 11.60
CA PRO A 165 17.12 -6.27 11.75
C PRO A 165 16.60 -4.94 11.18
N LEU A 166 15.45 -4.97 10.47
CA LEU A 166 14.81 -3.78 9.92
C LEU A 166 14.01 -2.98 10.98
N GLY A 167 13.78 -3.58 12.13
CA GLY A 167 13.05 -2.97 13.24
C GLY A 167 13.05 -3.90 14.42
N MET A 168 12.47 -3.44 15.52
CA MET A 168 12.27 -4.25 16.72
C MET A 168 10.78 -4.56 16.84
N GLU A 169 10.46 -5.84 16.82
CA GLU A 169 9.09 -6.30 17.08
C GLU A 169 8.69 -5.97 18.53
N ALA A 170 7.42 -5.69 18.74
CA ALA A 170 6.82 -5.61 20.06
C ALA A 170 5.51 -6.39 20.03
N ARG A 171 5.22 -7.07 21.14
CA ARG A 171 3.91 -7.66 21.35
C ARG A 171 3.02 -6.65 22.11
N PRO A 172 1.68 -6.75 21.99
CA PRO A 172 0.79 -5.84 22.70
C PRO A 172 1.07 -5.79 24.21
N GLU A 173 1.40 -6.94 24.82
CA GLU A 173 1.73 -7.06 26.25
C GLU A 173 3.05 -6.37 26.66
N ASP A 174 3.91 -6.02 25.71
CA ASP A 174 5.16 -5.28 25.95
C ASP A 174 4.95 -3.74 25.93
N LEU A 175 3.70 -3.31 25.69
CA LEU A 175 3.31 -1.91 25.54
C LEU A 175 2.35 -1.47 26.67
N GLU A 176 2.59 -0.32 27.23
CA GLU A 176 1.68 0.31 28.20
C GLU A 176 0.63 1.14 27.47
N ALA A 177 -0.64 0.71 27.52
CA ALA A 177 -1.74 1.40 26.89
C ALA A 177 -2.23 2.58 27.76
N PRO A 178 -2.18 3.83 27.30
CA PRO A 178 -2.85 4.95 27.96
C PRO A 178 -4.38 4.77 27.97
N GLN A 179 -5.05 5.50 28.83
CA GLN A 179 -6.51 5.52 28.87
C GLN A 179 -7.07 5.91 27.50
N GLY A 180 -8.07 5.17 27.02
CA GLY A 180 -8.71 5.40 25.73
C GLY A 180 -8.18 4.52 24.58
N VAL A 181 -7.03 3.87 24.75
CA VAL A 181 -6.50 2.92 23.77
C VAL A 181 -7.03 1.52 24.08
N GLY A 182 -7.89 1.00 23.18
CA GLY A 182 -8.43 -0.36 23.29
C GLY A 182 -7.42 -1.44 22.86
N GLU A 183 -7.73 -2.70 23.18
CA GLU A 183 -6.86 -3.86 22.89
C GLU A 183 -6.59 -4.02 21.39
N GLU A 184 -7.59 -3.82 20.55
CA GLU A 184 -7.46 -3.92 19.08
C GLU A 184 -6.51 -2.84 18.53
N ALA A 185 -6.66 -1.60 18.98
CA ALA A 185 -5.76 -0.51 18.61
C ALA A 185 -4.33 -0.79 19.07
N LEU A 186 -4.14 -1.29 20.30
CA LEU A 186 -2.83 -1.64 20.83
C LEU A 186 -2.16 -2.75 20.01
N ALA A 187 -2.92 -3.80 19.64
CA ALA A 187 -2.44 -4.88 18.79
C ALA A 187 -2.05 -4.37 17.40
N GLN A 188 -2.85 -3.48 16.81
CA GLN A 188 -2.56 -2.87 15.51
C GLN A 188 -1.30 -2.00 15.57
N LEU A 189 -1.14 -1.19 16.62
CA LEU A 189 0.05 -0.37 16.82
C LEU A 189 1.31 -1.22 16.99
N ALA A 190 1.25 -2.29 17.78
CA ALA A 190 2.35 -3.24 17.96
C ALA A 190 2.74 -3.88 16.62
N PHE A 191 1.77 -4.32 15.82
CA PHE A 191 1.99 -4.91 14.51
C PHE A 191 2.58 -3.93 13.49
N ARG A 192 2.08 -2.67 13.47
CA ARG A 192 2.49 -1.66 12.48
C ARG A 192 3.84 -1.02 12.81
N TYR A 193 4.08 -0.72 14.06
CA TYR A 193 5.22 0.08 14.50
C TYR A 193 6.24 -0.68 15.34
N GLY A 194 5.94 -1.90 15.80
CA GLY A 194 6.80 -2.61 16.73
C GLY A 194 7.08 -1.76 17.97
N HIS A 195 8.34 -1.70 18.41
CA HIS A 195 8.75 -0.86 19.54
C HIS A 195 8.47 0.64 19.35
N ALA A 196 8.40 1.14 18.12
CA ALA A 196 8.07 2.54 17.85
C ALA A 196 6.60 2.88 18.17
N ALA A 197 5.73 1.89 18.41
CA ALA A 197 4.37 2.10 18.93
C ALA A 197 4.35 2.95 20.22
N ARG A 198 5.42 2.88 21.04
CA ARG A 198 5.57 3.73 22.22
C ARG A 198 5.54 5.22 21.92
N ASN A 199 5.98 5.64 20.73
CA ASN A 199 5.89 7.04 20.33
C ASN A 199 4.44 7.46 20.10
N VAL A 200 3.62 6.60 19.49
CA VAL A 200 2.18 6.83 19.30
C VAL A 200 1.48 6.91 20.67
N LEU A 201 1.74 5.92 21.54
CA LEU A 201 1.13 5.84 22.87
C LEU A 201 1.52 7.03 23.77
N ARG A 202 2.75 7.54 23.65
CA ARG A 202 3.18 8.76 24.36
C ARG A 202 2.37 9.97 23.91
N LEU A 203 2.10 10.14 22.61
CA LEU A 203 1.25 11.22 22.11
C LEU A 203 -0.16 11.16 22.69
N VAL A 204 -0.73 9.97 22.78
CA VAL A 204 -2.04 9.75 23.41
C VAL A 204 -2.01 10.09 24.91
N ALA A 205 -0.92 9.75 25.61
CA ALA A 205 -0.76 10.10 27.02
C ALA A 205 -0.63 11.63 27.24
N GLU A 206 -0.02 12.35 26.30
CA GLU A 206 0.10 13.82 26.31
C GLU A 206 -1.21 14.52 25.91
N ASP A 207 -1.94 13.99 24.92
CA ASP A 207 -3.27 14.47 24.50
C ASP A 207 -4.25 13.30 24.31
N PRO A 208 -5.14 13.04 25.28
CA PRO A 208 -6.12 11.94 25.21
C PRO A 208 -7.08 11.99 24.03
N LYS A 209 -7.26 13.14 23.36
CA LYS A 209 -8.08 13.24 22.14
C LYS A 209 -7.48 12.46 20.99
N LEU A 210 -6.18 12.27 20.99
CA LEU A 210 -5.46 11.50 19.97
C LEU A 210 -5.73 9.99 20.08
N ALA A 211 -6.41 9.51 21.13
CA ALA A 211 -6.92 8.15 21.24
C ALA A 211 -8.18 7.91 20.39
N GLU A 212 -8.82 8.98 19.89
CA GLU A 212 -10.01 8.82 19.06
C GLU A 212 -9.67 8.06 17.77
N PRO A 213 -10.51 7.08 17.35
CA PRO A 213 -10.30 6.40 16.10
C PRO A 213 -10.52 7.36 14.92
N ILE A 214 -9.68 7.26 13.90
CA ILE A 214 -9.83 8.05 12.66
C ILE A 214 -11.16 7.74 11.99
N VAL A 215 -11.53 6.45 11.95
CA VAL A 215 -12.82 5.97 11.44
C VAL A 215 -13.49 5.15 12.56
N PRO A 216 -14.74 5.43 12.91
CA PRO A 216 -15.45 4.64 13.91
C PRO A 216 -15.45 3.15 13.60
N GLY A 217 -15.07 2.33 14.58
CA GLY A 217 -14.96 0.88 14.42
C GLY A 217 -13.68 0.38 13.73
N GLN A 218 -12.73 1.28 13.44
CA GLN A 218 -11.38 0.92 13.01
C GLN A 218 -10.37 1.18 14.13
N PRO A 219 -9.27 0.41 14.22
CA PRO A 219 -8.30 0.50 15.30
C PRO A 219 -7.31 1.66 15.15
N ASP A 220 -7.30 2.34 14.02
CA ASP A 220 -6.35 3.40 13.69
C ASP A 220 -6.67 4.70 14.42
N LEU A 221 -5.72 5.22 15.18
CA LEU A 221 -5.91 6.37 16.06
C LEU A 221 -5.47 7.69 15.41
N LEU A 222 -6.06 8.81 15.82
CA LEU A 222 -5.63 10.16 15.40
C LEU A 222 -4.16 10.43 15.70
N ALA A 223 -3.59 9.83 16.74
CA ALA A 223 -2.16 9.89 17.06
C ALA A 223 -1.27 9.42 15.89
N GLU A 224 -1.77 8.48 15.06
CA GLU A 224 -1.02 8.00 13.89
C GLU A 224 -0.89 9.08 12.80
N ALA A 225 -1.85 10.01 12.70
CA ALA A 225 -1.72 11.16 11.80
C ALA A 225 -0.60 12.12 12.25
N VAL A 226 -0.38 12.26 13.56
CA VAL A 226 0.77 13.01 14.11
C VAL A 226 2.09 12.36 13.72
N ILE A 227 2.22 11.03 13.92
CA ILE A 227 3.41 10.27 13.53
C ILE A 227 3.64 10.37 12.02
N ALA A 228 2.58 10.23 11.23
CA ALA A 228 2.64 10.36 9.77
C ALA A 228 3.23 11.71 9.33
N ALA A 229 2.83 12.82 10.00
CA ALA A 229 3.35 14.15 9.70
C ALA A 229 4.81 14.33 10.17
N ARG A 230 5.12 13.92 11.42
CA ARG A 230 6.42 14.17 12.05
C ARG A 230 7.54 13.28 11.54
N LEU A 231 7.25 11.98 11.33
CA LEU A 231 8.26 10.96 11.09
C LEU A 231 8.15 10.32 9.69
N GLU A 232 6.97 10.37 9.05
CA GLU A 232 6.71 9.68 7.79
C GLU A 232 6.41 10.61 6.62
N GLN A 233 6.68 11.90 6.79
CA GLN A 233 6.59 12.94 5.75
C GLN A 233 5.20 13.10 5.11
N ALA A 234 4.12 12.79 5.82
CA ALA A 234 2.78 13.06 5.32
C ALA A 234 2.56 14.58 5.17
N ARG A 235 2.04 15.02 4.02
CA ARG A 235 1.85 16.44 3.67
C ARG A 235 0.42 16.77 3.26
N CYS A 236 -0.44 15.76 3.13
CA CYS A 236 -1.86 15.91 2.82
C CYS A 236 -2.67 14.80 3.49
N VAL A 237 -3.98 14.95 3.51
CA VAL A 237 -4.91 13.95 4.07
C VAL A 237 -4.77 12.60 3.37
N ALA A 238 -4.60 12.58 2.05
CA ALA A 238 -4.44 11.37 1.27
C ALA A 238 -3.19 10.56 1.66
N ASP A 239 -2.10 11.24 2.10
CA ASP A 239 -0.92 10.54 2.59
C ASP A 239 -1.24 9.69 3.82
N VAL A 240 -2.04 10.21 4.75
CA VAL A 240 -2.45 9.48 5.95
C VAL A 240 -3.43 8.37 5.59
N LEU A 241 -4.53 8.70 4.93
CA LEU A 241 -5.63 7.77 4.74
C LEU A 241 -5.36 6.67 3.70
N LEU A 242 -4.60 6.94 2.64
CA LEU A 242 -4.28 5.94 1.61
C LEU A 242 -2.95 5.22 1.85
N ARG A 243 -1.94 5.91 2.41
CA ARG A 243 -0.56 5.41 2.39
C ARG A 243 -0.03 4.97 3.75
N ARG A 244 -0.51 5.56 4.88
CA ARG A 244 -0.04 5.22 6.25
C ARG A 244 -1.01 4.30 6.96
N THR A 245 -2.24 4.74 7.17
CA THR A 245 -3.28 3.91 7.82
C THR A 245 -3.96 2.96 6.83
N ARG A 246 -4.01 3.30 5.55
CA ARG A 246 -4.72 2.58 4.48
C ARG A 246 -6.25 2.53 4.68
N LEU A 247 -6.80 3.39 5.54
CA LEU A 247 -8.24 3.44 5.81
C LEU A 247 -9.05 3.77 4.56
N GLY A 248 -8.48 4.55 3.61
CA GLY A 248 -9.08 4.76 2.30
C GLY A 248 -9.29 3.49 1.47
N LEU A 249 -8.62 2.37 1.84
CA LEU A 249 -8.84 1.05 1.25
C LEU A 249 -9.65 0.13 2.16
N LEU A 250 -9.41 0.19 3.48
CA LEU A 250 -10.00 -0.72 4.45
C LEU A 250 -11.42 -0.31 4.86
N ALA A 251 -11.76 0.96 4.70
CA ALA A 251 -13.02 1.57 5.11
C ALA A 251 -13.48 2.65 4.11
N ALA A 252 -13.21 2.49 2.81
CA ALA A 252 -13.55 3.46 1.78
C ALA A 252 -15.03 3.93 1.84
N PRO A 253 -16.03 3.05 2.02
CA PRO A 253 -17.42 3.48 2.12
C PRO A 253 -17.72 4.46 3.26
N GLN A 254 -16.96 4.41 4.36
CA GLN A 254 -17.12 5.28 5.52
C GLN A 254 -16.39 6.63 5.35
N LEU A 255 -15.53 6.73 4.34
CA LEU A 255 -14.66 7.88 4.07
C LEU A 255 -15.03 8.67 2.81
N ARG A 256 -16.23 8.46 2.24
CA ARG A 256 -16.67 9.13 1.01
C ARG A 256 -16.80 10.64 1.14
N ASP A 257 -17.09 11.13 2.34
CA ASP A 257 -17.40 12.52 2.58
C ASP A 257 -16.22 13.31 3.13
N ALA A 258 -16.16 14.59 2.82
CA ALA A 258 -15.14 15.51 3.34
C ALA A 258 -15.14 15.58 4.88
N ASP A 259 -16.32 15.41 5.50
CA ASP A 259 -16.47 15.47 6.96
C ASP A 259 -15.73 14.34 7.67
N ALA A 260 -15.66 13.16 7.07
CA ALA A 260 -14.91 12.03 7.59
C ALA A 260 -13.38 12.28 7.63
N ALA A 261 -12.88 13.12 6.73
CA ALA A 261 -11.46 13.48 6.65
C ALA A 261 -11.06 14.67 7.55
N ARG A 262 -12.04 15.42 8.10
CA ARG A 262 -11.78 16.62 8.93
C ARG A 262 -10.89 16.36 10.14
N PRO A 263 -11.06 15.29 10.92
CA PRO A 263 -10.22 15.04 12.08
C PRO A 263 -8.74 14.91 11.69
N VAL A 264 -8.44 14.16 10.62
CA VAL A 264 -7.08 14.02 10.09
C VAL A 264 -6.54 15.35 9.57
N ALA A 265 -7.35 16.12 8.83
CA ALA A 265 -6.96 17.44 8.33
C ALA A 265 -6.66 18.42 9.47
N ALA A 266 -7.40 18.35 10.59
CA ALA A 266 -7.16 19.18 11.76
C ALA A 266 -5.82 18.85 12.44
N VAL A 267 -5.56 17.57 12.68
CA VAL A 267 -4.28 17.10 13.24
C VAL A 267 -3.11 17.49 12.35
N LEU A 268 -3.19 17.24 11.04
CA LEU A 268 -2.15 17.67 10.10
C LEU A 268 -1.97 19.19 10.08
N GLY A 269 -3.08 19.93 10.24
CA GLY A 269 -3.07 21.39 10.32
C GLY A 269 -2.27 21.92 11.52
N GLU A 270 -2.42 21.31 12.67
CA GLU A 270 -1.65 21.63 13.88
C GLU A 270 -0.18 21.29 13.69
N GLU A 271 0.13 20.08 13.21
CA GLU A 271 1.50 19.62 13.03
C GLU A 271 2.29 20.37 11.95
N LEU A 272 1.62 20.75 10.87
CA LEU A 272 2.26 21.38 9.71
C LEU A 272 2.08 22.91 9.65
N GLY A 273 1.46 23.51 10.67
CA GLY A 273 1.24 24.96 10.74
C GLY A 273 0.28 25.48 9.67
N TRP A 274 -0.76 24.71 9.33
CA TRP A 274 -1.71 25.14 8.29
C TRP A 274 -2.69 26.20 8.80
N SER A 275 -3.05 27.12 7.92
CA SER A 275 -4.16 28.02 8.19
C SER A 275 -5.51 27.25 8.21
N ARG A 276 -6.51 27.77 8.93
CA ARG A 276 -7.87 27.21 8.95
C ARG A 276 -8.44 27.02 7.53
N ARG A 277 -8.11 27.93 6.60
CA ARG A 277 -8.53 27.81 5.20
C ARG A 277 -7.90 26.60 4.52
N ARG A 278 -6.62 26.30 4.82
CA ARG A 278 -5.94 25.13 4.26
C ARG A 278 -6.50 23.85 4.85
N VAL A 279 -6.72 23.77 6.16
CA VAL A 279 -7.35 22.61 6.81
C VAL A 279 -8.69 22.27 6.15
N LYS A 280 -9.55 23.26 5.96
CA LYS A 280 -10.83 23.08 5.27
C LYS A 280 -10.65 22.56 3.84
N ARG A 281 -9.76 23.17 3.06
CA ARG A 281 -9.49 22.75 1.68
C ARG A 281 -8.96 21.32 1.58
N GLU A 282 -8.07 20.91 2.49
CA GLU A 282 -7.52 19.54 2.52
C GLU A 282 -8.60 18.50 2.81
N ALA A 283 -9.53 18.78 3.73
CA ALA A 283 -10.68 17.91 3.96
C ALA A 283 -11.62 17.86 2.75
N GLU A 284 -11.91 19.01 2.12
CA GLU A 284 -12.76 19.12 0.93
C GLU A 284 -12.13 18.46 -0.32
N ALA A 285 -10.80 18.36 -0.40
CA ALA A 285 -10.11 17.69 -1.49
C ALA A 285 -10.10 16.15 -1.37
N TRP A 286 -10.38 15.62 -0.18
CA TRP A 286 -10.28 14.18 0.09
C TRP A 286 -11.19 13.30 -0.80
N PRO A 287 -12.50 13.59 -1.00
CA PRO A 287 -13.34 12.74 -1.85
C PRO A 287 -12.81 12.60 -3.28
N ALA A 288 -12.24 13.68 -3.83
CA ALA A 288 -11.62 13.65 -5.15
C ALA A 288 -10.35 12.77 -5.15
N ALA A 289 -9.52 12.85 -4.10
CA ALA A 289 -8.33 12.01 -3.97
C ALA A 289 -8.68 10.52 -3.81
N LEU A 290 -9.75 10.20 -3.08
CA LEU A 290 -10.26 8.84 -2.94
C LEU A 290 -10.72 8.27 -4.29
N ALA A 291 -11.46 9.08 -5.06
CA ALA A 291 -11.94 8.72 -6.39
C ALA A 291 -10.79 8.56 -7.39
N GLU A 292 -9.83 9.48 -7.39
CA GLU A 292 -8.63 9.44 -8.24
C GLU A 292 -7.78 8.19 -7.97
N ALA A 293 -7.67 7.76 -6.71
CA ALA A 293 -7.00 6.52 -6.36
C ALA A 293 -7.80 5.26 -6.79
N GLY A 294 -9.06 5.40 -7.21
CA GLY A 294 -9.95 4.29 -7.51
C GLY A 294 -10.19 3.37 -6.30
N ALA A 295 -10.03 3.91 -5.11
CA ALA A 295 -10.06 3.12 -3.88
C ALA A 295 -11.49 2.72 -3.46
N ASP A 296 -12.51 3.41 -3.96
CA ASP A 296 -13.93 3.11 -3.73
C ASP A 296 -14.67 2.90 -5.06
N PRO A 297 -14.56 1.71 -5.68
CA PRO A 297 -15.22 1.44 -6.97
C PRO A 297 -16.74 1.57 -6.92
N ALA A 298 -17.36 1.19 -5.80
CA ALA A 298 -18.81 1.28 -5.61
C ALA A 298 -19.29 2.73 -5.50
N GLY A 299 -18.49 3.63 -4.94
CA GLY A 299 -18.82 5.05 -4.81
C GLY A 299 -18.59 5.88 -6.08
N ALA A 300 -17.77 5.41 -7.01
CA ALA A 300 -17.43 6.14 -8.23
C ALA A 300 -18.59 6.24 -9.26
N ARG A 301 -19.71 5.55 -9.03
CA ARG A 301 -20.87 5.48 -9.92
C ARG A 301 -22.12 6.23 -9.41
N VAL A 302 -22.00 7.00 -8.34
CA VAL A 302 -23.12 7.77 -7.77
C VAL A 302 -23.12 9.23 -8.22
#